data_eba07956aa1634e9f57dad2ce409842c
#
_entry.id   eba07956aa1634e9f57dad2ce409842c
#
_cell.length_a   1.000
_cell.length_b   1.000
_cell.length_c   1.000
_cell.angle_alpha   90.00
_cell.angle_beta   90.00
_cell.angle_gamma   90.00
#
_symmetry.space_group_name_H-M   'P 1'
#
loop_
_entity.id
_entity.type
_entity.pdbx_description
1 polymer ?
#
loop_
_entity_poly.entity_id
_entity_poly.type
_entity_poly.pdbx_seq_one_letter_code
_entity_poly.pdbx_strand_id
1 'polypeptide(L)'
;MEQVASEYPEVTVIAVTGDRAAVSGLNNLHNAFTRIFEARYVSGVVAGLKLKELDEKGELVPANYNEDGEVKLGYVGAYPYSEVVSGFTAFYLGVKSVYENVHMYVEYTNSWADLTAEGTVADDLMSRGCVIISQHADTTGAPSTVQNNNDSNKYGFNAYEVGYNISMLDVAPTAALTSATNNWEVFYEYAFSCLLNKTEMDTDWSDGFASNAVGITDLGTSCAEGTADAVKAVEDDIASGKLHVFDTTTFTIDGVNPTSMLGDVDADFVPETEGVADGYFHESEFRSAPYFPNAQLIDGITALGE
;
A
#
# COMPACT_ATOMS: atom_id res chain seq x y z
N MET A 1 -16.34 -0.11 18.38
CA MET A 1 -15.46 -0.83 19.33
C MET A 1 -15.36 -0.11 20.67
N GLU A 2 -15.01 1.18 20.73
CA GLU A 2 -14.85 1.99 21.95
C GLU A 2 -16.08 1.95 22.87
N GLN A 3 -17.29 2.12 22.32
CA GLN A 3 -18.53 2.00 23.09
C GLN A 3 -18.68 0.61 23.74
N VAL A 4 -18.41 -0.47 22.99
CA VAL A 4 -18.50 -1.84 23.51
C VAL A 4 -17.47 -2.08 24.61
N ALA A 5 -16.23 -1.62 24.43
CA ALA A 5 -15.20 -1.74 25.46
C ALA A 5 -15.57 -0.98 26.74
N SER A 6 -16.19 0.20 26.62
CA SER A 6 -16.68 0.98 27.77
C SER A 6 -17.84 0.31 28.49
N GLU A 7 -18.78 -0.32 27.75
CA GLU A 7 -19.96 -1.00 28.35
C GLU A 7 -19.60 -2.35 28.99
N TYR A 8 -18.52 -3.02 28.52
CA TYR A 8 -18.09 -4.35 28.96
C TYR A 8 -16.60 -4.34 29.37
N PRO A 9 -16.27 -3.70 30.52
CA PRO A 9 -14.86 -3.51 30.91
C PRO A 9 -14.12 -4.84 31.25
N GLU A 10 -14.85 -5.93 31.46
CA GLU A 10 -14.29 -7.27 31.69
C GLU A 10 -13.98 -8.04 30.38
N VAL A 11 -14.38 -7.49 29.23
CA VAL A 11 -14.14 -8.11 27.92
C VAL A 11 -12.97 -7.40 27.22
N THR A 12 -11.97 -8.17 26.79
CA THR A 12 -10.91 -7.65 25.93
C THR A 12 -11.47 -7.41 24.53
N VAL A 13 -11.40 -6.18 24.05
CA VAL A 13 -11.85 -5.75 22.72
C VAL A 13 -10.65 -5.43 21.89
N ILE A 14 -10.52 -6.06 20.72
CA ILE A 14 -9.42 -5.84 19.78
C ILE A 14 -10.00 -5.26 18.48
N ALA A 15 -9.58 -4.07 18.12
CA ALA A 15 -9.90 -3.42 16.87
C ALA A 15 -8.78 -3.70 15.85
N VAL A 16 -8.98 -4.70 15.01
CA VAL A 16 -8.06 -4.95 13.88
C VAL A 16 -8.31 -3.87 12.83
N THR A 17 -7.23 -3.15 12.47
CA THR A 17 -7.25 -1.92 11.67
C THR A 17 -8.02 -0.75 12.34
N GLY A 18 -8.04 -0.71 13.68
CA GLY A 18 -8.57 0.42 14.44
C GLY A 18 -7.53 1.54 14.65
N ASP A 19 -8.00 2.67 15.21
CA ASP A 19 -7.16 3.85 15.45
C ASP A 19 -7.38 4.51 16.82
N ARG A 20 -8.36 4.02 17.62
CA ARG A 20 -8.83 4.70 18.83
C ARG A 20 -8.25 4.18 20.13
N ALA A 21 -7.63 3.00 20.19
CA ALA A 21 -7.24 2.38 21.45
C ALA A 21 -6.25 3.25 22.24
N ALA A 22 -5.22 3.80 21.56
CA ALA A 22 -4.18 4.61 22.20
C ALA A 22 -4.72 5.88 22.89
N VAL A 23 -5.85 6.44 22.41
CA VAL A 23 -6.41 7.72 22.89
C VAL A 23 -7.70 7.58 23.65
N SER A 24 -8.32 6.39 23.69
CA SER A 24 -9.61 6.14 24.34
C SER A 24 -9.54 6.19 25.88
N GLY A 25 -8.37 5.93 26.46
CA GLY A 25 -8.19 5.76 27.90
C GLY A 25 -8.80 4.47 28.46
N LEU A 26 -9.25 3.53 27.61
CA LEU A 26 -9.85 2.26 28.01
C LEU A 26 -8.76 1.16 28.06
N ASN A 27 -8.62 0.51 29.22
CA ASN A 27 -7.59 -0.51 29.42
C ASN A 27 -7.88 -1.85 28.74
N ASN A 28 -9.11 -2.06 28.28
CA ASN A 28 -9.58 -3.28 27.62
C ASN A 28 -9.82 -3.12 26.11
N LEU A 29 -9.43 -1.98 25.53
CA LEU A 29 -9.47 -1.73 24.09
C LEU A 29 -8.05 -1.72 23.54
N HIS A 30 -7.81 -2.56 22.55
CA HIS A 30 -6.53 -2.68 21.85
C HIS A 30 -6.70 -2.47 20.35
N ASN A 31 -5.73 -1.89 19.69
CA ASN A 31 -5.61 -1.84 18.23
C ASN A 31 -4.55 -2.83 17.75
N ALA A 32 -4.74 -3.28 16.52
CA ALA A 32 -3.69 -3.92 15.73
C ALA A 32 -3.71 -3.37 14.32
N PHE A 33 -2.56 -2.88 13.87
CA PHE A 33 -2.36 -2.45 12.50
C PHE A 33 -0.95 -2.85 12.05
N THR A 34 -0.83 -3.60 10.96
CA THR A 34 0.47 -3.98 10.42
C THR A 34 1.12 -2.80 9.68
N ARG A 35 2.43 -2.83 9.53
CA ARG A 35 3.17 -1.89 8.68
C ARG A 35 3.03 -2.27 7.20
N ILE A 36 1.79 -2.35 6.72
CA ILE A 36 1.48 -2.80 5.35
C ILE A 36 2.15 -1.95 4.27
N PHE A 37 2.49 -0.69 4.55
CA PHE A 37 3.23 0.16 3.64
C PHE A 37 4.59 -0.43 3.24
N GLU A 38 5.22 -1.24 4.11
CA GLU A 38 6.46 -1.95 3.78
C GLU A 38 6.23 -2.96 2.64
N ALA A 39 5.16 -3.77 2.73
CA ALA A 39 4.81 -4.72 1.66
C ALA A 39 4.33 -4.01 0.39
N ARG A 40 3.68 -2.85 0.52
CA ARG A 40 3.33 -1.99 -0.62
C ARG A 40 4.58 -1.52 -1.37
N TYR A 41 5.60 -1.09 -0.66
CA TYR A 41 6.88 -0.72 -1.28
C TYR A 41 7.52 -1.89 -2.03
N VAL A 42 7.60 -3.07 -1.40
CA VAL A 42 8.15 -4.29 -2.05
C VAL A 42 7.35 -4.67 -3.29
N SER A 43 6.03 -4.61 -3.24
CA SER A 43 5.17 -4.87 -4.41
C SER A 43 5.37 -3.82 -5.52
N GLY A 44 5.70 -2.58 -5.13
CA GLY A 44 6.13 -1.52 -6.06
C GLY A 44 7.45 -1.87 -6.75
N VAL A 45 8.41 -2.43 -6.04
CA VAL A 45 9.68 -2.92 -6.63
C VAL A 45 9.40 -3.98 -7.70
N VAL A 46 8.48 -4.93 -7.45
CA VAL A 46 8.05 -5.93 -8.45
C VAL A 46 7.50 -5.25 -9.70
N ALA A 47 6.62 -4.26 -9.54
CA ALA A 47 6.06 -3.48 -10.64
C ALA A 47 7.13 -2.69 -11.41
N GLY A 48 8.07 -2.07 -10.71
CA GLY A 48 9.19 -1.33 -11.30
C GLY A 48 10.10 -2.22 -12.16
N LEU A 49 10.39 -3.44 -11.70
CA LEU A 49 11.14 -4.42 -12.48
C LEU A 49 10.38 -4.84 -13.74
N LYS A 50 9.06 -4.99 -13.67
CA LYS A 50 8.23 -5.25 -14.85
C LYS A 50 8.24 -4.08 -15.82
N LEU A 51 8.14 -2.85 -15.37
CA LEU A 51 8.25 -1.67 -16.23
C LEU A 51 9.60 -1.61 -16.94
N LYS A 52 10.68 -1.85 -16.21
CA LYS A 52 12.02 -1.89 -16.79
C LYS A 52 12.13 -2.97 -17.88
N GLU A 53 11.58 -4.16 -17.65
CA GLU A 53 11.52 -5.21 -18.65
C GLU A 53 10.74 -4.79 -19.90
N LEU A 54 9.56 -4.17 -19.73
CA LEU A 54 8.72 -3.70 -20.85
C LEU A 54 9.43 -2.63 -21.68
N ASP A 55 10.12 -1.70 -21.04
CA ASP A 55 10.89 -0.63 -21.70
C ASP A 55 12.08 -1.23 -22.48
N GLU A 56 12.87 -2.10 -21.86
CA GLU A 56 14.01 -2.78 -22.49
C GLU A 56 13.59 -3.64 -23.70
N LYS A 57 12.39 -4.21 -23.68
CA LYS A 57 11.81 -4.98 -24.79
C LYS A 57 11.12 -4.11 -25.85
N GLY A 58 10.94 -2.82 -25.61
CA GLY A 58 10.19 -1.91 -26.48
C GLY A 58 8.69 -2.25 -26.55
N GLU A 59 8.11 -2.76 -25.49
CA GLU A 59 6.71 -3.17 -25.39
C GLU A 59 5.80 -2.03 -24.88
N LEU A 60 6.38 -0.93 -24.37
CA LEU A 60 5.63 0.27 -24.03
C LEU A 60 5.21 1.01 -25.30
N VAL A 61 3.94 1.37 -25.39
CA VAL A 61 3.37 2.09 -26.53
C VAL A 61 3.21 3.59 -26.21
N PRO A 62 3.07 4.48 -27.22
CA PRO A 62 2.93 5.93 -26.97
C PRO A 62 1.81 6.31 -26.00
N ALA A 63 0.73 5.50 -25.95
CA ALA A 63 -0.38 5.71 -25.02
C ALA A 63 0.02 5.53 -23.55
N ASN A 64 1.11 4.80 -23.26
CA ASN A 64 1.57 4.55 -21.89
C ASN A 64 2.34 5.73 -21.28
N TYR A 65 2.64 6.76 -22.06
CA TYR A 65 3.37 7.94 -21.60
C TYR A 65 2.43 9.13 -21.42
N ASN A 66 2.70 9.96 -20.41
CA ASN A 66 2.07 11.28 -20.26
C ASN A 66 2.76 12.34 -21.16
N GLU A 67 2.34 13.59 -21.06
CA GLU A 67 2.90 14.70 -21.87
C GLU A 67 4.36 15.01 -21.51
N ASP A 68 4.80 14.70 -20.31
CA ASP A 68 6.16 14.88 -19.82
C ASP A 68 7.08 13.68 -20.18
N GLY A 69 6.52 12.65 -20.81
CA GLY A 69 7.22 11.43 -21.22
C GLY A 69 7.42 10.42 -20.08
N GLU A 70 6.68 10.53 -18.98
CA GLU A 70 6.69 9.58 -17.88
C GLU A 70 5.71 8.43 -18.13
N VAL A 71 6.08 7.21 -17.72
CA VAL A 71 5.21 6.02 -17.84
C VAL A 71 4.08 6.10 -16.82
N LYS A 72 2.85 5.87 -17.28
CA LYS A 72 1.64 5.99 -16.47
C LYS A 72 1.35 4.74 -15.67
N LEU A 73 1.20 4.92 -14.36
CA LEU A 73 0.70 3.94 -13.41
C LEU A 73 -0.73 4.31 -12.99
N GLY A 74 -1.54 3.33 -12.65
CA GLY A 74 -2.88 3.50 -12.09
C GLY A 74 -2.99 2.90 -10.70
N TYR A 75 -3.76 3.53 -9.82
CA TYR A 75 -4.05 3.02 -8.49
C TYR A 75 -5.54 3.14 -8.16
N VAL A 76 -6.17 2.01 -7.88
CA VAL A 76 -7.59 1.93 -7.48
C VAL A 76 -7.67 2.12 -5.97
N GLY A 77 -7.92 3.36 -5.54
CA GLY A 77 -8.06 3.71 -4.14
C GLY A 77 -9.45 3.40 -3.59
N ALA A 78 -9.58 3.15 -2.28
CA ALA A 78 -10.88 3.04 -1.62
C ALA A 78 -11.39 4.44 -1.21
N TYR A 79 -10.66 5.11 -0.33
CA TYR A 79 -10.95 6.45 0.19
C TYR A 79 -9.66 7.27 0.33
N PRO A 80 -9.71 8.61 0.37
CA PRO A 80 -8.53 9.46 0.60
C PRO A 80 -8.16 9.52 2.09
N TYR A 81 -8.01 8.35 2.73
CA TYR A 81 -7.56 8.23 4.12
C TYR A 81 -6.05 8.03 4.21
N SER A 82 -5.43 8.39 5.33
CA SER A 82 -3.98 8.27 5.55
C SER A 82 -3.45 6.87 5.25
N GLU A 83 -4.20 5.80 5.59
CA GLU A 83 -3.86 4.42 5.26
C GLU A 83 -3.70 4.20 3.74
N VAL A 84 -4.65 4.71 2.96
CA VAL A 84 -4.65 4.54 1.50
C VAL A 84 -3.55 5.38 0.86
N VAL A 85 -3.36 6.63 1.35
CA VAL A 85 -2.32 7.55 0.87
C VAL A 85 -0.92 6.99 1.20
N SER A 86 -0.70 6.53 2.43
CA SER A 86 0.52 5.82 2.84
C SER A 86 0.80 4.63 1.92
N GLY A 87 -0.23 3.80 1.67
CA GLY A 87 -0.11 2.59 0.86
C GLY A 87 0.28 2.87 -0.59
N PHE A 88 -0.42 3.78 -1.28
CA PHE A 88 -0.07 4.06 -2.67
C PHE A 88 1.22 4.87 -2.81
N THR A 89 1.54 5.73 -1.83
CA THR A 89 2.83 6.44 -1.81
C THR A 89 3.99 5.46 -1.67
N ALA A 90 3.88 4.50 -0.75
CA ALA A 90 4.89 3.44 -0.58
C ALA A 90 5.05 2.61 -1.86
N PHE A 91 3.94 2.20 -2.49
CA PHE A 91 3.95 1.49 -3.78
C PHE A 91 4.67 2.30 -4.86
N TYR A 92 4.30 3.58 -5.03
CA TYR A 92 4.94 4.48 -5.99
C TYR A 92 6.44 4.61 -5.77
N LEU A 93 6.88 4.81 -4.51
CA LEU A 93 8.30 4.90 -4.17
C LEU A 93 9.04 3.59 -4.45
N GLY A 94 8.40 2.44 -4.22
CA GLY A 94 8.94 1.14 -4.62
C GLY A 94 9.13 1.01 -6.13
N VAL A 95 8.14 1.42 -6.94
CA VAL A 95 8.29 1.48 -8.41
C VAL A 95 9.45 2.39 -8.81
N LYS A 96 9.46 3.61 -8.26
CA LYS A 96 10.43 4.66 -8.58
C LYS A 96 11.86 4.27 -8.22
N SER A 97 12.05 3.44 -7.19
CA SER A 97 13.38 2.93 -6.81
C SER A 97 14.04 2.06 -7.87
N VAL A 98 13.27 1.51 -8.81
CA VAL A 98 13.73 0.63 -9.90
C VAL A 98 13.59 1.29 -11.27
N TYR A 99 12.49 2.01 -11.50
CA TYR A 99 12.18 2.69 -12.76
C TYR A 99 11.70 4.11 -12.43
N GLU A 100 12.60 5.09 -12.57
CA GLU A 100 12.43 6.45 -12.04
C GLU A 100 11.38 7.27 -12.80
N ASN A 101 11.27 7.07 -14.13
CA ASN A 101 10.47 7.91 -15.03
C ASN A 101 9.00 7.48 -15.05
N VAL A 102 8.29 7.70 -13.94
CA VAL A 102 6.90 7.26 -13.74
C VAL A 102 6.02 8.35 -13.15
N HIS A 103 4.74 8.32 -13.51
CA HIS A 103 3.67 9.13 -12.93
C HIS A 103 2.47 8.26 -12.57
N MET A 104 1.95 8.40 -11.36
CA MET A 104 0.83 7.60 -10.88
C MET A 104 -0.46 8.40 -10.80
N TYR A 105 -1.52 7.86 -11.40
CA TYR A 105 -2.89 8.35 -11.29
C TYR A 105 -3.65 7.51 -10.28
N VAL A 106 -4.22 8.16 -9.26
CA VAL A 106 -5.06 7.52 -8.23
C VAL A 106 -6.51 7.91 -8.49
N GLU A 107 -7.40 6.94 -8.53
CA GLU A 107 -8.85 7.18 -8.61
C GLU A 107 -9.55 6.39 -7.50
N TYR A 108 -10.50 7.04 -6.81
CA TYR A 108 -11.16 6.47 -5.64
C TYR A 108 -12.52 5.89 -5.99
N THR A 109 -12.80 4.67 -5.50
CA THR A 109 -14.11 4.02 -5.60
C THR A 109 -15.12 4.56 -4.60
N ASN A 110 -14.66 5.23 -3.54
CA ASN A 110 -15.44 5.60 -2.36
C ASN A 110 -16.10 4.39 -1.68
N SER A 111 -15.47 3.23 -1.77
CA SER A 111 -15.88 1.98 -1.15
C SER A 111 -14.65 1.13 -0.84
N TRP A 112 -14.68 0.38 0.28
CA TRP A 112 -13.67 -0.64 0.55
C TRP A 112 -13.85 -1.89 -0.31
N ALA A 113 -15.09 -2.24 -0.64
CA ALA A 113 -15.41 -3.47 -1.36
C ALA A 113 -16.60 -3.25 -2.29
N ASP A 114 -16.33 -2.90 -3.54
CA ASP A 114 -17.30 -2.81 -4.62
C ASP A 114 -16.68 -3.30 -5.93
N LEU A 115 -16.95 -4.57 -6.26
CA LEU A 115 -16.41 -5.24 -7.44
C LEU A 115 -16.65 -4.46 -8.74
N THR A 116 -17.81 -3.82 -8.87
CA THR A 116 -18.17 -3.08 -10.07
C THR A 116 -17.45 -1.74 -10.15
N ALA A 117 -17.38 -1.00 -9.03
CA ALA A 117 -16.69 0.27 -8.96
C ALA A 117 -15.19 0.07 -9.20
N GLU A 118 -14.57 -0.92 -8.54
CA GLU A 118 -13.15 -1.25 -8.72
C GLU A 118 -12.82 -1.61 -10.17
N GLY A 119 -13.65 -2.45 -10.80
CA GLY A 119 -13.48 -2.80 -12.23
C GLY A 119 -13.65 -1.59 -13.14
N THR A 120 -14.57 -0.67 -12.83
CA THR A 120 -14.80 0.56 -13.62
C THR A 120 -13.59 1.49 -13.52
N VAL A 121 -13.07 1.71 -12.33
CA VAL A 121 -11.88 2.55 -12.11
C VAL A 121 -10.65 1.94 -12.79
N ALA A 122 -10.44 0.63 -12.68
CA ALA A 122 -9.34 -0.04 -13.38
C ALA A 122 -9.45 0.11 -14.91
N ASP A 123 -10.66 0.01 -15.45
CA ASP A 123 -10.92 0.21 -16.89
C ASP A 123 -10.64 1.66 -17.32
N ASP A 124 -11.04 2.66 -16.52
CA ASP A 124 -10.75 4.07 -16.82
C ASP A 124 -9.25 4.34 -16.78
N LEU A 125 -8.54 3.87 -15.76
CA LEU A 125 -7.08 4.00 -15.67
C LEU A 125 -6.36 3.35 -16.87
N MET A 126 -6.78 2.14 -17.31
CA MET A 126 -6.25 1.51 -18.52
C MET A 126 -6.59 2.32 -19.77
N SER A 127 -7.77 2.91 -19.87
CA SER A 127 -8.18 3.76 -21.00
C SER A 127 -7.29 5.01 -21.13
N ARG A 128 -6.75 5.49 -20.02
CA ARG A 128 -5.76 6.59 -19.96
C ARG A 128 -4.35 6.15 -20.32
N GLY A 129 -4.12 4.83 -20.48
CA GLY A 129 -2.84 4.25 -20.85
C GLY A 129 -1.98 3.79 -19.67
N CYS A 130 -2.53 3.68 -18.46
CA CYS A 130 -1.81 3.11 -17.32
C CYS A 130 -1.45 1.64 -17.60
N VAL A 131 -0.17 1.30 -17.50
CA VAL A 131 0.35 -0.03 -17.84
C VAL A 131 0.56 -0.93 -16.62
N ILE A 132 0.62 -0.35 -15.43
CA ILE A 132 0.53 -1.05 -14.15
C ILE A 132 -0.72 -0.51 -13.43
N ILE A 133 -1.54 -1.42 -12.93
CA ILE A 133 -2.69 -1.10 -12.08
C ILE A 133 -2.44 -1.73 -10.71
N SER A 134 -2.52 -0.95 -9.63
CA SER A 134 -2.54 -1.48 -8.27
C SER A 134 -3.81 -1.06 -7.55
N GLN A 135 -4.09 -1.65 -6.40
CA GLN A 135 -5.33 -1.40 -5.67
C GLN A 135 -5.14 -1.35 -4.15
N HIS A 136 -6.05 -0.66 -3.48
CA HIS A 136 -6.23 -0.70 -2.03
C HIS A 136 -7.65 -1.16 -1.65
N ALA A 137 -8.54 -1.26 -2.62
CA ALA A 137 -9.86 -1.83 -2.45
C ALA A 137 -9.80 -3.37 -2.36
N ASP A 138 -10.80 -4.00 -1.76
CA ASP A 138 -10.70 -5.37 -1.22
C ASP A 138 -11.26 -6.47 -2.14
N THR A 139 -11.71 -6.14 -3.38
CA THR A 139 -12.29 -7.16 -4.26
C THR A 139 -11.38 -7.53 -5.42
N THR A 140 -11.80 -8.51 -6.20
CA THR A 140 -11.14 -8.93 -7.44
C THR A 140 -11.58 -8.12 -8.67
N GLY A 141 -12.26 -6.99 -8.49
CA GLY A 141 -12.79 -6.17 -9.58
C GLY A 141 -11.71 -5.62 -10.50
N ALA A 142 -10.67 -5.00 -9.93
CA ALA A 142 -9.57 -4.44 -10.70
C ALA A 142 -8.75 -5.54 -11.41
N PRO A 143 -8.20 -6.60 -10.75
CA PRO A 143 -7.43 -7.63 -11.43
C PRO A 143 -8.22 -8.37 -12.51
N SER A 144 -9.50 -8.69 -12.26
CA SER A 144 -10.35 -9.34 -13.28
C SER A 144 -10.54 -8.45 -14.50
N THR A 145 -10.69 -7.13 -14.31
CA THR A 145 -10.85 -6.18 -15.42
C THR A 145 -9.56 -6.05 -16.22
N VAL A 146 -8.41 -5.96 -15.56
CA VAL A 146 -7.10 -5.91 -16.24
C VAL A 146 -6.91 -7.17 -17.09
N GLN A 147 -7.16 -8.36 -16.53
CA GLN A 147 -7.07 -9.63 -17.28
C GLN A 147 -8.00 -9.64 -18.49
N ASN A 148 -9.28 -9.31 -18.32
CA ASN A 148 -10.27 -9.34 -19.42
C ASN A 148 -9.93 -8.33 -20.53
N ASN A 149 -9.41 -7.15 -20.17
CA ASN A 149 -9.00 -6.14 -21.13
C ASN A 149 -7.77 -6.57 -21.94
N ASN A 150 -6.81 -7.26 -21.29
CA ASN A 150 -5.66 -7.87 -21.95
C ASN A 150 -6.11 -8.97 -22.91
N ASP A 151 -6.94 -9.91 -22.46
CA ASP A 151 -7.42 -11.04 -23.27
C ASP A 151 -8.19 -10.59 -24.51
N SER A 152 -8.91 -9.49 -24.42
CA SER A 152 -9.63 -8.88 -25.54
C SER A 152 -8.78 -7.90 -26.37
N ASN A 153 -7.53 -7.63 -25.96
CA ASN A 153 -6.66 -6.59 -26.54
C ASN A 153 -7.37 -5.22 -26.67
N LYS A 154 -8.13 -4.84 -25.64
CA LYS A 154 -9.04 -3.68 -25.67
C LYS A 154 -8.32 -2.37 -25.96
N TYR A 155 -7.16 -2.17 -25.40
CA TYR A 155 -6.41 -0.91 -25.48
C TYR A 155 -5.15 -0.98 -26.35
N GLY A 156 -4.85 -2.13 -26.98
CA GLY A 156 -3.70 -2.32 -27.86
C GLY A 156 -2.37 -2.43 -27.12
N PHE A 157 -2.40 -2.64 -25.80
CA PHE A 157 -1.26 -2.98 -24.94
C PHE A 157 -1.73 -3.88 -23.81
N ASN A 158 -0.83 -4.62 -23.19
CA ASN A 158 -1.11 -5.37 -21.97
C ASN A 158 -0.75 -4.52 -20.75
N ALA A 159 -1.66 -4.46 -19.77
CA ALA A 159 -1.39 -3.94 -18.45
C ALA A 159 -1.12 -5.08 -17.46
N TYR A 160 -0.44 -4.79 -16.36
CA TYR A 160 -0.15 -5.73 -15.30
C TYR A 160 -0.74 -5.23 -14.00
N GLU A 161 -1.02 -6.16 -13.09
CA GLU A 161 -1.74 -5.86 -11.87
C GLU A 161 -0.92 -6.23 -10.62
N VAL A 162 -1.02 -5.40 -9.59
CA VAL A 162 -0.49 -5.65 -8.25
C VAL A 162 -1.61 -5.55 -7.25
N GLY A 163 -2.00 -6.69 -6.69
CA GLY A 163 -3.15 -6.84 -5.83
C GLY A 163 -2.95 -6.48 -4.36
N TYR A 164 -3.97 -6.79 -3.59
CA TYR A 164 -4.00 -6.55 -2.14
C TYR A 164 -4.63 -7.72 -1.38
N ASN A 165 -4.13 -7.96 -0.17
CA ASN A 165 -4.55 -8.95 0.82
C ASN A 165 -4.37 -10.41 0.40
N ILE A 166 -4.87 -10.82 -0.74
CA ILE A 166 -4.82 -12.20 -1.23
C ILE A 166 -4.17 -12.27 -2.60
N SER A 167 -3.73 -13.46 -2.99
CA SER A 167 -3.21 -13.69 -4.34
C SER A 167 -4.29 -13.48 -5.39
N MET A 168 -3.98 -12.71 -6.43
CA MET A 168 -4.85 -12.47 -7.58
C MET A 168 -4.51 -13.38 -8.78
N LEU A 169 -3.59 -14.32 -8.62
CA LEU A 169 -3.14 -15.22 -9.71
C LEU A 169 -4.24 -16.11 -10.28
N ASP A 170 -5.23 -16.48 -9.46
CA ASP A 170 -6.35 -17.31 -9.93
C ASP A 170 -7.34 -16.53 -10.81
N VAL A 171 -7.48 -15.23 -10.59
CA VAL A 171 -8.44 -14.38 -11.34
C VAL A 171 -7.77 -13.57 -12.45
N ALA A 172 -6.47 -13.38 -12.38
CA ALA A 172 -5.68 -12.65 -13.35
C ALA A 172 -4.34 -13.36 -13.66
N PRO A 173 -4.38 -14.60 -14.19
CA PRO A 173 -3.21 -15.50 -14.26
C PRO A 173 -2.07 -14.98 -15.14
N THR A 174 -2.33 -14.06 -16.06
CA THR A 174 -1.30 -13.46 -16.93
C THR A 174 -1.08 -11.96 -16.64
N ALA A 175 -1.99 -11.32 -15.89
CA ALA A 175 -1.85 -9.91 -15.56
C ALA A 175 -1.29 -9.70 -14.15
N ALA A 176 -1.67 -10.51 -13.15
CA ALA A 176 -1.22 -10.34 -11.78
C ALA A 176 0.28 -10.66 -11.63
N LEU A 177 0.99 -9.74 -10.97
CA LEU A 177 2.40 -9.88 -10.63
C LEU A 177 2.57 -10.45 -9.22
N THR A 178 1.90 -9.88 -8.24
CA THR A 178 1.86 -10.26 -6.83
C THR A 178 0.80 -9.44 -6.11
N SER A 179 0.62 -9.65 -4.80
CA SER A 179 -0.20 -8.78 -3.94
C SER A 179 0.54 -8.45 -2.65
N ALA A 180 0.47 -7.21 -2.19
CA ALA A 180 0.87 -6.87 -0.82
C ALA A 180 -0.12 -7.52 0.15
N THR A 181 0.37 -8.18 1.21
CA THR A 181 -0.49 -8.95 2.12
C THR A 181 -0.13 -8.75 3.58
N ASN A 182 -1.16 -8.85 4.43
CA ASN A 182 -1.02 -8.87 5.88
C ASN A 182 -0.94 -10.32 6.37
N ASN A 183 0.00 -10.60 7.25
CA ASN A 183 0.09 -11.88 7.95
C ASN A 183 -0.47 -11.73 9.37
N TRP A 184 -1.79 -11.70 9.47
CA TRP A 184 -2.49 -11.53 10.76
C TRP A 184 -2.25 -12.67 11.76
N GLU A 185 -1.74 -13.81 11.31
CA GLU A 185 -1.38 -14.94 12.17
C GLU A 185 -0.38 -14.51 13.25
N VAL A 186 0.61 -13.68 12.89
CA VAL A 186 1.61 -13.13 13.84
C VAL A 186 0.93 -12.36 14.97
N PHE A 187 -0.01 -11.48 14.64
CA PHE A 187 -0.76 -10.74 15.67
C PHE A 187 -1.65 -11.66 16.52
N TYR A 188 -2.38 -12.58 15.88
CA TYR A 188 -3.27 -13.47 16.65
C TYR A 188 -2.50 -14.41 17.57
N GLU A 189 -1.35 -14.93 17.17
CA GLU A 189 -0.48 -15.72 18.05
C GLU A 189 -0.02 -14.89 19.26
N TYR A 190 0.41 -13.64 19.04
CA TYR A 190 0.77 -12.71 20.09
C TYR A 190 -0.41 -12.44 21.05
N ALA A 191 -1.57 -12.06 20.52
CA ALA A 191 -2.75 -11.71 21.29
C ALA A 191 -3.27 -12.90 22.13
N PHE A 192 -3.37 -14.09 21.52
CA PHE A 192 -3.77 -15.30 22.25
C PHE A 192 -2.74 -15.71 23.29
N SER A 193 -1.44 -15.55 23.03
CA SER A 193 -0.41 -15.78 24.03
C SER A 193 -0.57 -14.86 25.23
N CYS A 194 -0.85 -13.58 25.05
CA CYS A 194 -1.11 -12.64 26.13
C CYS A 194 -2.33 -13.07 26.96
N LEU A 195 -3.45 -13.41 26.30
CA LEU A 195 -4.67 -13.82 26.97
C LEU A 195 -4.50 -15.12 27.77
N LEU A 196 -3.84 -16.14 27.20
CA LEU A 196 -3.63 -17.44 27.84
C LEU A 196 -2.66 -17.34 29.02
N ASN A 197 -1.60 -16.56 28.89
CA ASN A 197 -0.59 -16.40 29.93
C ASN A 197 -0.95 -15.29 30.93
N LYS A 198 -2.05 -14.55 30.70
CA LYS A 198 -2.48 -13.39 31.51
C LYS A 198 -1.38 -12.33 31.62
N THR A 199 -0.66 -12.11 30.53
CA THR A 199 0.30 -11.02 30.39
C THR A 199 -0.40 -9.81 29.77
N GLU A 200 0.15 -8.64 30.00
CA GLU A 200 -0.33 -7.41 29.39
C GLU A 200 -0.18 -7.47 27.85
N MET A 201 -1.19 -7.02 27.15
CA MET A 201 -1.19 -6.87 25.69
C MET A 201 -0.95 -5.41 25.34
N ASP A 202 -0.18 -5.14 24.30
CA ASP A 202 0.03 -3.78 23.81
C ASP A 202 -1.30 -3.11 23.49
N THR A 203 -1.46 -1.87 23.94
CA THR A 203 -2.67 -1.09 23.64
C THR A 203 -2.80 -0.84 22.14
N ASP A 204 -1.67 -0.67 21.46
CA ASP A 204 -1.59 -0.26 20.06
C ASP A 204 -0.43 -1.01 19.37
N TRP A 205 -0.71 -2.20 18.85
CA TRP A 205 0.27 -3.10 18.25
C TRP A 205 0.51 -2.78 16.78
N SER A 206 1.79 -2.67 16.40
CA SER A 206 2.20 -2.57 14.99
C SER A 206 3.47 -3.37 14.74
N ASP A 207 3.51 -4.10 13.65
CA ASP A 207 4.71 -4.82 13.20
C ASP A 207 4.75 -4.98 11.68
N GLY A 208 5.93 -5.30 11.13
CA GLY A 208 6.20 -5.35 9.70
C GLY A 208 7.01 -6.57 9.27
N PHE A 209 7.92 -6.40 8.31
CA PHE A 209 8.79 -7.48 7.83
C PHE A 209 9.70 -8.07 8.91
N ALA A 210 10.10 -7.28 9.90
CA ALA A 210 10.98 -7.76 10.96
C ALA A 210 10.42 -8.97 11.72
N SER A 211 9.10 -9.08 11.82
CA SER A 211 8.39 -10.18 12.48
C SER A 211 7.60 -11.06 11.49
N ASN A 212 7.68 -10.80 10.19
CA ASN A 212 6.84 -11.38 9.15
C ASN A 212 5.34 -11.05 9.29
N ALA A 213 5.00 -9.90 9.89
CA ALA A 213 3.60 -9.45 10.00
C ALA A 213 3.02 -8.95 8.67
N VAL A 214 3.88 -8.69 7.70
CA VAL A 214 3.53 -8.33 6.31
C VAL A 214 4.38 -9.12 5.32
N GLY A 215 3.95 -9.18 4.07
CA GLY A 215 4.67 -9.84 2.99
C GLY A 215 4.07 -9.53 1.63
N ILE A 216 4.54 -10.23 0.61
CA ILE A 216 3.88 -10.31 -0.69
C ILE A 216 3.47 -11.75 -0.98
N THR A 217 2.43 -11.92 -1.79
CA THR A 217 1.99 -13.24 -2.25
C THR A 217 2.96 -13.81 -3.29
N ASP A 218 2.76 -15.06 -3.70
CA ASP A 218 3.55 -15.68 -4.75
C ASP A 218 3.66 -14.78 -5.98
N LEU A 219 4.85 -14.80 -6.61
CA LEU A 219 5.11 -14.05 -7.83
C LEU A 219 4.42 -14.73 -9.03
N GLY A 220 3.71 -13.92 -9.82
CA GLY A 220 3.07 -14.36 -11.04
C GLY A 220 4.07 -14.70 -12.15
N THR A 221 3.62 -15.49 -13.12
CA THR A 221 4.44 -15.93 -14.27
C THR A 221 4.89 -14.78 -15.18
N SER A 222 4.26 -13.63 -15.04
CA SER A 222 4.56 -12.41 -15.81
C SER A 222 5.58 -11.48 -15.15
N CYS A 223 6.07 -11.83 -13.96
CA CYS A 223 7.16 -11.09 -13.32
C CYS A 223 8.45 -11.15 -14.16
N ALA A 224 9.22 -10.07 -14.09
CA ALA A 224 10.52 -9.99 -14.76
C ALA A 224 11.52 -11.02 -14.17
N GLU A 225 12.51 -11.43 -14.96
CA GLU A 225 13.59 -12.28 -14.47
C GLU A 225 14.37 -11.59 -13.34
N GLY A 226 14.74 -12.35 -12.31
CA GLY A 226 15.46 -11.84 -11.13
C GLY A 226 14.59 -11.13 -10.08
N THR A 227 13.27 -11.04 -10.28
CA THR A 227 12.35 -10.38 -9.33
C THR A 227 12.44 -10.99 -7.93
N ALA A 228 12.52 -12.33 -7.81
CA ALA A 228 12.56 -12.99 -6.50
C ALA A 228 13.80 -12.60 -5.66
N ASP A 229 14.97 -12.52 -6.29
CA ASP A 229 16.20 -12.11 -5.61
C ASP A 229 16.15 -10.62 -5.19
N ALA A 230 15.61 -9.77 -6.06
CA ALA A 230 15.45 -8.35 -5.76
C ALA A 230 14.45 -8.11 -4.61
N VAL A 231 13.32 -8.80 -4.62
CA VAL A 231 12.32 -8.78 -3.54
C VAL A 231 12.98 -9.16 -2.22
N LYS A 232 13.66 -10.31 -2.18
CA LYS A 232 14.31 -10.77 -0.95
C LYS A 232 15.32 -9.76 -0.39
N ALA A 233 16.10 -9.13 -1.24
CA ALA A 233 17.08 -8.13 -0.81
C ALA A 233 16.40 -6.90 -0.20
N VAL A 234 15.29 -6.43 -0.77
CA VAL A 234 14.55 -5.28 -0.26
C VAL A 234 13.83 -5.61 1.05
N GLU A 235 13.22 -6.80 1.16
CA GLU A 235 12.62 -7.28 2.41
C GLU A 235 13.65 -7.35 3.55
N ASP A 236 14.85 -7.90 3.29
CA ASP A 236 15.94 -7.97 4.27
C ASP A 236 16.44 -6.56 4.68
N ASP A 237 16.53 -5.63 3.73
CA ASP A 237 16.93 -4.25 4.00
C ASP A 237 15.88 -3.48 4.83
N ILE A 238 14.58 -3.68 4.57
CA ILE A 238 13.50 -3.11 5.39
C ILE A 238 13.50 -3.76 6.79
N ALA A 239 13.51 -5.09 6.86
CA ALA A 239 13.47 -5.83 8.13
C ALA A 239 14.65 -5.49 9.06
N SER A 240 15.80 -5.18 8.51
CA SER A 240 16.99 -4.75 9.28
C SER A 240 17.04 -3.25 9.59
N GLY A 241 16.09 -2.45 9.11
CA GLY A 241 16.08 -0.99 9.26
C GLY A 241 17.13 -0.27 8.42
N LYS A 242 17.73 -0.92 7.44
CA LYS A 242 18.69 -0.31 6.50
C LYS A 242 17.95 0.53 5.43
N LEU A 243 16.75 0.14 5.06
CA LEU A 243 15.87 0.86 4.15
C LEU A 243 14.65 1.38 4.90
N HIS A 244 14.43 2.68 4.84
CA HIS A 244 13.22 3.34 5.30
C HIS A 244 12.35 3.69 4.10
N VAL A 245 11.11 3.17 4.06
CA VAL A 245 10.20 3.33 2.91
C VAL A 245 9.95 4.79 2.56
N PHE A 246 9.82 5.64 3.58
CA PHE A 246 9.57 7.08 3.42
C PHE A 246 10.82 7.92 3.71
N ASP A 247 12.00 7.50 3.19
CA ASP A 247 13.20 8.32 3.20
C ASP A 247 12.95 9.62 2.43
N THR A 248 13.05 10.75 3.13
CA THR A 248 12.70 12.08 2.58
C THR A 248 13.64 12.54 1.47
N THR A 249 14.75 11.86 1.25
CA THR A 249 15.64 12.14 0.11
C THR A 249 15.17 11.50 -1.19
N THR A 250 14.21 10.57 -1.16
CA THR A 250 13.74 9.79 -2.32
C THR A 250 12.53 10.40 -3.00
N PHE A 251 11.88 11.39 -2.40
CA PHE A 251 10.71 12.06 -2.95
C PHE A 251 10.70 13.56 -2.67
N THR A 252 9.87 14.29 -3.38
CA THR A 252 9.67 15.73 -3.21
C THR A 252 8.18 16.07 -3.05
N ILE A 253 7.92 17.23 -2.46
CA ILE A 253 6.63 17.89 -2.40
C ILE A 253 6.87 19.31 -2.91
N ASP A 254 6.17 19.71 -3.98
CA ASP A 254 6.40 20.98 -4.67
C ASP A 254 7.87 21.19 -5.10
N GLY A 255 8.54 20.13 -5.54
CA GLY A 255 9.93 20.12 -6.01
C GLY A 255 10.98 20.17 -4.90
N VAL A 256 10.60 20.02 -3.62
CA VAL A 256 11.51 20.11 -2.47
C VAL A 256 11.42 18.85 -1.61
N ASN A 257 12.58 18.29 -1.23
CA ASN A 257 12.60 17.19 -0.26
C ASN A 257 12.05 17.69 1.10
N PRO A 258 11.03 17.03 1.67
CA PRO A 258 10.40 17.50 2.89
C PRO A 258 11.33 17.33 4.10
N THR A 259 11.42 18.36 4.92
CA THR A 259 12.13 18.33 6.22
C THR A 259 11.16 18.33 7.41
N SER A 260 9.87 18.43 7.14
CA SER A 260 8.78 18.40 8.11
C SER A 260 7.53 17.89 7.42
N MET A 261 6.83 16.95 8.04
CA MET A 261 5.54 16.43 7.61
C MET A 261 4.72 16.13 8.86
N LEU A 262 3.63 16.85 9.06
CA LEU A 262 2.77 16.67 10.23
C LEU A 262 1.75 15.54 9.97
N GLY A 263 1.63 14.63 10.93
CA GLY A 263 0.62 13.58 10.95
C GLY A 263 -0.37 13.73 12.12
N ASP A 264 -1.56 13.18 11.95
CA ASP A 264 -2.57 13.04 13.00
C ASP A 264 -2.35 11.71 13.73
N VAL A 265 -1.84 11.74 14.96
CA VAL A 265 -1.56 10.52 15.73
C VAL A 265 -2.58 10.25 16.84
N ASP A 266 -3.47 11.18 17.14
CA ASP A 266 -4.50 11.03 18.17
C ASP A 266 -5.93 10.86 17.62
N ALA A 267 -6.06 10.78 16.29
CA ALA A 267 -7.29 10.56 15.54
C ALA A 267 -8.37 11.64 15.79
N ASP A 268 -7.94 12.89 15.89
CA ASP A 268 -8.83 14.07 16.00
C ASP A 268 -9.01 14.79 14.65
N PHE A 269 -8.35 14.30 13.57
CA PHE A 269 -8.31 14.83 12.21
C PHE A 269 -7.54 16.16 12.07
N VAL A 270 -6.68 16.47 13.04
CA VAL A 270 -5.77 17.61 12.97
C VAL A 270 -4.34 17.11 12.95
N PRO A 271 -3.56 17.31 11.87
CA PRO A 271 -2.17 16.89 11.82
C PRO A 271 -1.31 17.85 12.67
N GLU A 272 -0.86 17.39 13.84
CA GLU A 272 -0.08 18.20 14.80
C GLU A 272 1.26 17.59 15.17
N THR A 273 1.48 16.30 14.89
CA THR A 273 2.70 15.59 15.29
C THR A 273 3.71 15.57 14.15
N GLU A 274 4.93 16.05 14.40
CA GLU A 274 6.02 15.96 13.45
C GLU A 274 6.41 14.50 13.21
N GLY A 275 6.23 14.03 11.98
CA GLY A 275 6.54 12.67 11.57
C GLY A 275 7.93 12.49 10.98
N VAL A 276 8.61 13.58 10.57
CA VAL A 276 9.96 13.48 9.98
C VAL A 276 11.03 13.63 11.06
N ALA A 277 11.83 12.60 11.19
CA ALA A 277 13.05 12.63 11.99
C ALA A 277 14.10 11.71 11.32
N ASP A 278 15.38 11.88 11.63
CA ASP A 278 16.49 11.05 11.16
C ASP A 278 16.52 10.81 9.62
N GLY A 279 15.86 11.69 8.85
CA GLY A 279 15.85 11.66 7.38
C GLY A 279 14.71 10.85 6.77
N TYR A 280 13.74 10.39 7.54
CA TYR A 280 12.56 9.67 7.02
C TYR A 280 11.29 10.02 7.81
N PHE A 281 10.12 9.73 7.24
CA PHE A 281 8.83 9.85 7.93
C PHE A 281 8.53 8.55 8.69
N HIS A 282 8.30 8.68 10.01
CA HIS A 282 8.13 7.58 10.96
C HIS A 282 6.72 6.97 10.94
N GLU A 283 6.28 6.48 9.78
CA GLU A 283 4.95 5.88 9.60
C GLU A 283 4.74 4.70 10.54
N SER A 284 3.56 4.68 11.21
CA SER A 284 3.17 3.65 12.17
C SER A 284 4.11 3.46 13.36
N GLU A 285 4.95 4.45 13.70
CA GLU A 285 5.85 4.39 14.85
C GLU A 285 5.30 5.13 16.09
N PHE A 286 4.46 6.16 15.90
CA PHE A 286 3.84 6.90 16.99
C PHE A 286 2.43 6.39 17.34
N ARG A 287 1.78 5.72 16.41
CA ARG A 287 0.58 4.90 16.58
C ARG A 287 0.61 3.76 15.56
N SER A 288 -0.16 2.70 15.78
CA SER A 288 -0.21 1.55 14.85
C SER A 288 -0.89 1.91 13.52
N ALA A 289 -2.02 2.62 13.59
CA ALA A 289 -2.72 3.06 12.39
C ALA A 289 -1.88 4.06 11.58
N PRO A 290 -1.86 3.96 10.26
CA PRO A 290 -1.15 4.91 9.40
C PRO A 290 -1.61 6.35 9.62
N TYR A 291 -0.65 7.27 9.60
CA TYR A 291 -0.88 8.71 9.76
C TYR A 291 -0.12 9.56 8.74
N PHE A 292 0.32 8.94 7.64
CA PHE A 292 0.94 9.67 6.54
C PHE A 292 0.04 10.83 6.09
N PRO A 293 0.56 12.04 5.88
CA PRO A 293 -0.25 13.20 5.52
C PRO A 293 -1.03 12.95 4.22
N ASN A 294 -2.33 13.23 4.25
CA ASN A 294 -3.23 13.02 3.11
C ASN A 294 -3.70 14.32 2.44
N ALA A 295 -3.36 15.48 3.03
CA ALA A 295 -3.75 16.78 2.50
C ALA A 295 -2.93 17.21 1.27
N GLN A 296 -1.72 16.66 1.09
CA GLN A 296 -0.84 16.97 -0.02
C GLN A 296 -0.10 15.71 -0.46
N LEU A 297 -0.24 15.36 -1.74
CA LEU A 297 0.45 14.23 -2.33
C LEU A 297 1.91 14.59 -2.67
N ILE A 298 2.78 13.59 -2.74
CA ILE A 298 4.15 13.76 -3.22
C ILE A 298 4.16 13.97 -4.74
N ASP A 299 5.22 14.60 -5.24
CA ASP A 299 5.39 14.82 -6.68
C ASP A 299 5.40 13.49 -7.45
N GLY A 300 4.76 13.49 -8.63
CA GLY A 300 4.59 12.31 -9.47
C GLY A 300 3.33 11.48 -9.15
N ILE A 301 2.50 11.92 -8.21
CA ILE A 301 1.19 11.31 -7.93
C ILE A 301 0.08 12.34 -8.14
N THR A 302 -0.96 11.96 -8.87
CA THR A 302 -2.14 12.78 -9.13
C THR A 302 -3.42 12.02 -8.77
N ALA A 303 -4.23 12.56 -7.85
CA ALA A 303 -5.59 12.07 -7.61
C ALA A 303 -6.54 12.60 -8.69
N LEU A 304 -7.37 11.70 -9.24
CA LEU A 304 -8.36 12.02 -10.26
C LEU A 304 -9.74 12.25 -9.61
N GLY A 305 -10.49 13.22 -10.12
CA GLY A 305 -11.89 13.42 -9.75
C GLY A 305 -12.13 14.13 -8.41
N GLU A 306 -11.11 14.83 -7.87
CA GLU A 306 -11.29 15.79 -6.78
C GLU A 306 -11.76 17.16 -7.28
#